data_f9a45bb45a3506509b47b7822cd212ac
#
_entry.id   f9a45bb45a3506509b47b7822cd212ac
#
_cell.length_a   1.000
_cell.length_b   1.000
_cell.length_c   1.000
_cell.angle_alpha   90.00
_cell.angle_beta   90.00
_cell.angle_gamma   90.00
#
_symmetry.space_group_name_H-M   'P 1'
#
loop_
_entity.id
_entity.type
_entity.pdbx_description
1 polymer ?
#
loop_
_entity_poly.entity_id
_entity_poly.type
_entity_poly.pdbx_seq_one_letter_code
_entity_poly.pdbx_strand_id
1 'polypeptide(L)'
;MSTCEMNNKGLENKAAESSSSPEPSGQKPASAKKTAPTMPSGAAGAKRARPAGRPVTPKKEEKKLEEPSPLQPLLERFVRDIKEKVGEDAVTEAYINRASGHVPTLVVAREKWKEVAVVLKEDPAFAFDYLRLLSSVDYQTEMEVVYQFYSFSNEHQIAIRVKIDREKAEIPSVAGLWKAANWNEREAYDLMGIHFEGHPDLRRILLPDDWVGHPLRKDYKSFDREV
;
A
#
# COMPACT_ATOMS: atom_id res chain seq x y z
N MET A 1 -20.25 22.48 57.63
CA MET A 1 -19.69 23.82 57.83
C MET A 1 -18.47 23.90 56.90
N SER A 2 -18.39 24.67 55.88
CA SER A 2 -18.94 25.88 55.42
C SER A 2 -18.97 25.87 53.87
N THR A 3 -20.07 26.22 53.35
CA THR A 3 -20.39 26.68 52.01
C THR A 3 -19.53 27.87 51.59
N CYS A 4 -19.16 27.93 50.33
CA CYS A 4 -19.06 29.19 49.59
C CYS A 4 -19.43 28.97 48.12
N GLU A 5 -20.64 29.46 47.84
CA GLU A 5 -21.19 29.72 46.50
C GLU A 5 -20.69 31.06 45.95
N MET A 6 -21.03 31.23 44.68
CA MET A 6 -21.06 32.49 43.88
C MET A 6 -19.75 32.84 43.16
N ASN A 7 -19.76 33.11 41.85
CA ASN A 7 -20.60 34.06 41.17
C ASN A 7 -20.56 33.87 39.64
N ASN A 8 -21.75 33.91 39.07
CA ASN A 8 -22.08 33.99 37.64
C ASN A 8 -22.17 35.46 37.23
N LYS A 9 -21.52 35.87 36.17
CA LYS A 9 -21.82 37.04 35.30
C LYS A 9 -21.10 36.76 33.97
N GLY A 10 -21.69 36.49 32.83
CA GLY A 10 -22.77 37.25 32.19
C GLY A 10 -22.19 38.45 31.44
N LEU A 11 -21.82 38.26 30.17
CA LEU A 11 -21.70 39.35 29.21
C LEU A 11 -22.18 38.88 27.84
N GLU A 12 -23.36 39.41 27.54
CA GLU A 12 -24.03 39.35 26.23
C GLU A 12 -23.40 40.33 25.24
N ASN A 13 -23.60 39.98 23.96
CA ASN A 13 -23.83 40.85 22.80
C ASN A 13 -22.75 41.79 22.29
N LYS A 14 -22.35 41.55 21.03
CA LYS A 14 -22.70 42.52 19.96
C LYS A 14 -22.50 41.90 18.58
N ALA A 15 -23.58 41.86 17.83
CA ALA A 15 -23.61 41.77 16.38
C ALA A 15 -23.25 43.12 15.75
N ALA A 16 -22.55 43.10 14.63
CA ALA A 16 -22.54 44.12 13.56
C ALA A 16 -21.87 43.44 12.34
N GLU A 17 -22.59 43.08 11.33
CA GLU A 17 -22.96 43.83 10.10
C GLU A 17 -21.77 44.09 9.15
N SER A 18 -21.90 43.42 8.00
CA SER A 18 -21.76 43.88 6.61
C SER A 18 -20.46 44.50 6.13
N SER A 19 -19.89 43.85 5.11
CA SER A 19 -19.54 44.55 3.86
C SER A 19 -19.18 43.50 2.77
N SER A 20 -20.08 43.24 1.87
CA SER A 20 -20.06 43.56 0.43
C SER A 20 -18.76 43.21 -0.32
N SER A 21 -18.93 42.28 -1.24
CA SER A 21 -18.04 41.95 -2.37
C SER A 21 -17.73 43.16 -3.25
N PRO A 22 -16.65 43.10 -4.04
CA PRO A 22 -16.84 43.41 -5.44
C PRO A 22 -16.26 42.30 -6.36
N GLU A 23 -17.07 41.94 -7.35
CA GLU A 23 -16.62 41.33 -8.59
C GLU A 23 -15.67 42.26 -9.34
N PRO A 24 -14.71 41.73 -10.10
CA PRO A 24 -14.20 42.43 -11.27
C PRO A 24 -14.71 41.76 -12.56
N SER A 25 -15.40 42.61 -13.27
CA SER A 25 -15.85 42.54 -14.67
C SER A 25 -14.75 42.10 -15.64
N GLY A 26 -15.21 41.40 -16.66
CA GLY A 26 -14.43 40.80 -17.72
C GLY A 26 -13.61 41.74 -18.61
N GLN A 27 -12.63 41.17 -19.20
CA GLN A 27 -12.10 41.54 -20.51
C GLN A 27 -11.56 40.28 -21.22
N LYS A 28 -12.21 39.92 -22.31
CA LYS A 28 -11.65 39.06 -23.36
C LYS A 28 -10.59 39.82 -24.12
N PRO A 29 -9.46 39.23 -24.46
CA PRO A 29 -8.71 39.64 -25.66
C PRO A 29 -8.93 38.66 -26.81
N ALA A 30 -8.94 39.26 -27.97
CA ALA A 30 -9.27 38.78 -29.26
C ALA A 30 -8.39 37.63 -29.80
N SER A 31 -9.00 36.88 -30.70
CA SER A 31 -8.44 35.88 -31.59
C SER A 31 -7.21 36.35 -32.36
N ALA A 32 -6.11 35.60 -32.27
CA ALA A 32 -5.04 35.64 -33.28
C ALA A 32 -5.01 34.26 -33.99
N LYS A 33 -5.52 34.22 -35.19
CA LYS A 33 -5.29 33.19 -36.20
C LYS A 33 -3.80 33.07 -36.46
N LYS A 34 -3.20 31.88 -36.16
CA LYS A 34 -1.92 31.47 -36.75
C LYS A 34 -2.18 30.25 -37.63
N THR A 35 -1.91 30.51 -38.89
CA THR A 35 -1.90 29.62 -40.05
C THR A 35 -1.01 28.39 -39.82
N ALA A 36 -1.55 27.23 -40.13
CA ALA A 36 -0.81 25.97 -40.22
C ALA A 36 0.06 25.95 -41.49
N PRO A 37 1.29 25.42 -41.41
CA PRO A 37 2.01 25.10 -42.65
C PRO A 37 1.60 23.72 -43.17
N THR A 38 1.20 23.73 -44.42
CA THR A 38 0.89 22.61 -45.30
C THR A 38 2.14 21.74 -45.49
N MET A 39 2.08 20.46 -45.17
CA MET A 39 3.09 19.49 -45.60
C MET A 39 2.69 18.84 -46.93
N PRO A 40 3.66 18.57 -47.81
CA PRO A 40 3.36 17.98 -49.11
C PRO A 40 3.12 16.48 -49.02
N SER A 41 2.09 16.03 -49.73
CA SER A 41 1.82 14.64 -50.06
C SER A 41 2.88 14.12 -51.04
N GLY A 42 3.50 13.00 -50.72
CA GLY A 42 4.43 12.34 -51.65
C GLY A 42 4.79 10.91 -51.26
N ALA A 43 4.14 9.96 -51.89
CA ALA A 43 4.61 8.69 -52.45
C ALA A 43 5.07 7.53 -51.56
N ALA A 44 4.29 6.46 -51.75
CA ALA A 44 4.71 5.08 -52.03
C ALA A 44 5.54 4.27 -51.03
N GLY A 45 4.87 3.35 -50.41
CA GLY A 45 5.11 1.92 -50.41
C GLY A 45 6.53 1.37 -50.20
N ALA A 46 6.80 0.93 -48.96
CA ALA A 46 7.65 -0.24 -48.76
C ALA A 46 7.18 -0.96 -47.49
N LYS A 47 6.49 -2.09 -47.68
CA LYS A 47 6.24 -3.08 -46.62
C LYS A 47 7.58 -3.67 -46.19
N ARG A 48 8.16 -3.19 -45.11
CA ARG A 48 9.26 -3.88 -44.43
C ARG A 48 8.68 -5.06 -43.68
N ALA A 49 9.00 -6.27 -44.17
CA ALA A 49 8.76 -7.52 -43.50
C ALA A 49 9.46 -7.49 -42.12
N ARG A 50 8.73 -7.82 -41.07
CA ARG A 50 9.29 -8.12 -39.76
C ARG A 50 10.17 -9.36 -39.87
N PRO A 51 11.40 -9.35 -39.36
CA PRO A 51 12.16 -10.59 -39.26
C PRO A 51 11.51 -11.53 -38.26
N ALA A 52 11.35 -12.78 -38.67
CA ALA A 52 10.84 -13.88 -37.85
C ALA A 52 11.62 -13.97 -36.55
N GLY A 53 10.88 -14.08 -35.43
CA GLY A 53 11.43 -14.18 -34.10
C GLY A 53 12.38 -15.38 -34.01
N ARG A 54 13.59 -15.13 -33.50
CA ARG A 54 14.49 -16.17 -33.04
C ARG A 54 13.76 -16.99 -31.96
N PRO A 55 13.86 -18.34 -32.02
CA PRO A 55 13.34 -19.17 -30.93
C PRO A 55 14.15 -18.84 -29.67
N VAL A 56 13.45 -18.35 -28.65
CA VAL A 56 14.00 -18.16 -27.30
C VAL A 56 14.07 -19.56 -26.69
N THR A 57 15.22 -20.18 -26.78
CA THR A 57 15.54 -21.37 -25.98
C THR A 57 15.49 -20.95 -24.49
N PRO A 58 14.77 -21.68 -23.64
CA PRO A 58 14.80 -21.38 -22.21
C PRO A 58 16.23 -21.66 -21.72
N LYS A 59 16.95 -20.60 -21.38
CA LYS A 59 18.23 -20.68 -20.70
C LYS A 59 17.97 -21.36 -19.36
N LYS A 60 18.38 -22.60 -19.22
CA LYS A 60 18.44 -23.30 -17.96
C LYS A 60 19.32 -22.44 -17.05
N GLU A 61 18.72 -21.73 -16.12
CA GLU A 61 19.46 -21.02 -15.07
C GLU A 61 20.16 -22.09 -14.24
N GLU A 62 21.44 -22.22 -14.45
CA GLU A 62 22.33 -22.93 -13.53
C GLU A 62 22.18 -22.20 -12.20
N LYS A 63 21.65 -22.89 -11.18
CA LYS A 63 21.67 -22.43 -9.79
C LYS A 63 23.14 -22.26 -9.42
N LYS A 64 23.70 -21.07 -9.63
CA LYS A 64 24.93 -20.67 -8.95
C LYS A 64 24.70 -20.94 -7.48
N LEU A 65 25.60 -21.70 -6.86
CA LEU A 65 25.72 -21.80 -5.42
C LEU A 65 25.93 -20.38 -4.91
N GLU A 66 24.83 -19.73 -4.52
CA GLU A 66 24.87 -18.37 -4.04
C GLU A 66 25.46 -18.39 -2.64
N GLU A 67 26.47 -17.57 -2.42
CA GLU A 67 27.06 -17.40 -1.08
C GLU A 67 25.95 -17.05 -0.07
N PRO A 68 26.04 -17.61 1.17
CA PRO A 68 25.06 -17.33 2.20
C PRO A 68 24.97 -15.81 2.47
N SER A 69 23.77 -15.28 2.58
CA SER A 69 23.57 -13.88 2.89
C SER A 69 24.09 -13.54 4.29
N PRO A 70 24.71 -12.38 4.49
CA PRO A 70 25.15 -11.95 5.83
C PRO A 70 23.97 -11.84 6.83
N LEU A 71 22.74 -11.68 6.35
CA LEU A 71 21.53 -11.60 7.17
C LEU A 71 20.84 -12.96 7.39
N GLN A 72 21.41 -14.06 6.91
CA GLN A 72 20.87 -15.40 7.13
C GLN A 72 20.71 -15.75 8.63
N PRO A 73 21.71 -15.51 9.52
CA PRO A 73 21.54 -15.78 10.93
C PRO A 73 20.44 -14.96 11.60
N LEU A 74 20.22 -13.73 11.13
CA LEU A 74 19.15 -12.87 11.62
C LEU A 74 17.77 -13.42 11.23
N LEU A 75 17.62 -13.89 9.99
CA LEU A 75 16.40 -14.54 9.52
C LEU A 75 16.06 -15.77 10.36
N GLU A 76 17.05 -16.64 10.57
CA GLU A 76 16.88 -17.88 11.37
C GLU A 76 16.48 -17.57 12.82
N ARG A 77 17.06 -16.54 13.41
CA ARG A 77 16.67 -16.05 14.74
C ARG A 77 15.21 -15.59 14.73
N PHE A 78 14.79 -14.77 13.78
CA PHE A 78 13.41 -14.30 13.70
C PHE A 78 12.41 -15.45 13.55
N VAL A 79 12.71 -16.41 12.68
CA VAL A 79 11.85 -17.59 12.50
C VAL A 79 11.72 -18.37 13.81
N ARG A 80 12.82 -18.67 14.48
CA ARG A 80 12.82 -19.41 15.73
C ARG A 80 12.02 -18.69 16.81
N ASP A 81 12.31 -17.39 17.01
CA ASP A 81 11.70 -16.62 18.09
C ASP A 81 10.17 -16.42 17.86
N ILE A 82 9.72 -16.26 16.59
CA ILE A 82 8.28 -16.20 16.25
C ILE A 82 7.61 -17.56 16.47
N LYS A 83 8.23 -18.66 16.04
CA LYS A 83 7.69 -20.01 16.23
C LYS A 83 7.57 -20.38 17.71
N GLU A 84 8.54 -20.01 18.51
CA GLU A 84 8.51 -20.23 19.97
C GLU A 84 7.38 -19.47 20.66
N LYS A 85 7.08 -18.25 20.22
CA LYS A 85 6.11 -17.36 20.89
C LYS A 85 4.68 -17.49 20.38
N VAL A 86 4.50 -17.78 19.08
CA VAL A 86 3.20 -17.82 18.43
C VAL A 86 2.78 -19.23 18.04
N GLY A 87 3.74 -20.04 17.58
CA GLY A 87 3.52 -21.43 17.19
C GLY A 87 4.28 -21.80 15.92
N GLU A 88 4.51 -23.11 15.75
CA GLU A 88 5.27 -23.65 14.61
C GLU A 88 4.63 -23.37 13.26
N ASP A 89 3.31 -23.24 13.23
CA ASP A 89 2.47 -22.97 12.06
C ASP A 89 2.41 -21.47 11.67
N ALA A 90 2.96 -20.59 12.50
CA ALA A 90 2.92 -19.15 12.27
C ALA A 90 3.70 -18.71 11.02
N VAL A 91 4.83 -19.36 10.74
CA VAL A 91 5.70 -19.04 9.60
C VAL A 91 5.69 -20.21 8.61
N THR A 92 5.15 -19.97 7.42
CA THR A 92 5.06 -20.99 6.35
C THR A 92 6.32 -21.04 5.49
N GLU A 93 6.89 -19.88 5.20
CA GLU A 93 8.12 -19.76 4.39
C GLU A 93 9.01 -18.65 4.97
N ALA A 94 10.33 -18.81 4.81
CA ALA A 94 11.30 -17.79 5.21
C ALA A 94 12.45 -17.77 4.21
N TYR A 95 12.82 -16.59 3.72
CA TYR A 95 13.92 -16.43 2.78
C TYR A 95 14.52 -15.03 2.84
N ILE A 96 15.71 -14.88 2.27
CA ILE A 96 16.34 -13.57 2.08
C ILE A 96 16.02 -13.05 0.69
N ASN A 97 15.36 -11.90 0.61
CA ASN A 97 15.12 -11.23 -0.66
C ASN A 97 16.36 -10.43 -1.08
N ARG A 98 17.20 -11.06 -1.90
CA ARG A 98 18.46 -10.47 -2.39
C ARG A 98 18.22 -9.28 -3.32
N ALA A 99 17.17 -9.33 -4.13
CA ALA A 99 16.81 -8.26 -5.06
C ALA A 99 16.45 -6.94 -4.33
N SER A 100 15.98 -7.03 -3.09
CA SER A 100 15.63 -5.89 -2.25
C SER A 100 16.72 -5.54 -1.22
N GLY A 101 18.00 -5.87 -1.50
CA GLY A 101 19.10 -5.57 -0.58
C GLY A 101 19.21 -6.53 0.60
N HIS A 102 19.02 -7.82 0.36
CA HIS A 102 19.10 -8.88 1.35
C HIS A 102 18.08 -8.78 2.50
N VAL A 103 16.88 -8.26 2.25
CA VAL A 103 15.83 -8.13 3.27
C VAL A 103 15.34 -9.50 3.72
N PRO A 104 15.41 -9.83 5.03
CA PRO A 104 14.74 -11.00 5.60
C PRO A 104 13.24 -10.93 5.33
N THR A 105 12.69 -11.98 4.72
CA THR A 105 11.29 -12.05 4.34
C THR A 105 10.66 -13.30 4.92
N LEU A 106 9.53 -13.13 5.61
CA LEU A 106 8.73 -14.22 6.18
C LEU A 106 7.36 -14.25 5.52
N VAL A 107 6.90 -15.44 5.18
CA VAL A 107 5.49 -15.67 4.82
C VAL A 107 4.78 -16.20 6.06
N VAL A 108 3.76 -15.47 6.50
CA VAL A 108 3.03 -15.73 7.74
C VAL A 108 1.62 -16.21 7.40
N ALA A 109 1.14 -17.21 8.15
CA ALA A 109 -0.23 -17.67 8.04
C ALA A 109 -1.22 -16.55 8.44
N ARG A 110 -2.30 -16.37 7.65
CA ARG A 110 -3.30 -15.32 7.87
C ARG A 110 -3.88 -15.35 9.29
N GLU A 111 -4.18 -16.56 9.78
CA GLU A 111 -4.81 -16.80 11.08
C GLU A 111 -3.91 -16.36 12.24
N LYS A 112 -2.59 -16.45 12.05
CA LYS A 112 -1.55 -16.10 13.03
C LYS A 112 -1.02 -14.68 12.87
N TRP A 113 -1.42 -13.99 11.81
CA TRP A 113 -0.88 -12.67 11.49
C TRP A 113 -0.99 -11.66 12.63
N LYS A 114 -2.14 -11.59 13.29
CA LYS A 114 -2.33 -10.62 14.38
C LYS A 114 -1.44 -10.90 15.59
N GLU A 115 -1.28 -12.18 15.96
CA GLU A 115 -0.41 -12.60 17.05
C GLU A 115 1.06 -12.28 16.74
N VAL A 116 1.48 -12.59 15.50
CA VAL A 116 2.83 -12.25 15.01
C VAL A 116 3.06 -10.74 15.02
N ALA A 117 2.09 -9.94 14.56
CA ALA A 117 2.18 -8.49 14.55
C ALA A 117 2.38 -7.88 15.94
N VAL A 118 1.67 -8.41 16.95
CA VAL A 118 1.88 -8.01 18.35
C VAL A 118 3.30 -8.33 18.83
N VAL A 119 3.79 -9.53 18.56
CA VAL A 119 5.16 -9.92 18.90
C VAL A 119 6.19 -9.02 18.22
N LEU A 120 6.02 -8.74 16.92
CA LEU A 120 6.93 -7.85 16.18
C LEU A 120 6.97 -6.44 16.76
N LYS A 121 5.86 -5.95 17.31
CA LYS A 121 5.75 -4.60 17.86
C LYS A 121 6.25 -4.50 19.29
N GLU A 122 5.82 -5.42 20.15
CA GLU A 122 5.98 -5.30 21.62
C GLU A 122 7.22 -5.96 22.16
N ASP A 123 7.74 -6.96 21.48
CA ASP A 123 8.91 -7.68 21.95
C ASP A 123 10.20 -6.88 21.71
N PRO A 124 11.01 -6.60 22.75
CA PRO A 124 12.26 -5.86 22.62
C PRO A 124 13.28 -6.49 21.67
N ALA A 125 13.22 -7.82 21.46
CA ALA A 125 14.11 -8.51 20.52
C ALA A 125 13.82 -8.14 19.06
N PHE A 126 12.59 -7.75 18.76
CA PHE A 126 12.14 -7.29 17.45
C PHE A 126 12.02 -5.77 17.40
N ALA A 127 11.24 -5.17 18.29
CA ALA A 127 11.00 -3.75 18.47
C ALA A 127 10.76 -3.02 17.11
N PHE A 128 9.93 -3.61 16.24
CA PHE A 128 9.57 -2.99 14.96
C PHE A 128 8.58 -1.85 15.21
N ASP A 129 9.11 -0.67 15.46
CA ASP A 129 8.35 0.54 15.80
C ASP A 129 7.83 1.28 14.55
N TYR A 130 8.42 1.06 13.39
CA TYR A 130 8.08 1.75 12.14
C TYR A 130 7.58 0.81 11.05
N LEU A 131 6.33 1.01 10.62
CA LEU A 131 5.79 0.42 9.39
C LEU A 131 6.17 1.32 8.22
N ARG A 132 7.13 0.85 7.43
CA ARG A 132 7.70 1.58 6.29
C ARG A 132 6.77 1.54 5.07
N LEU A 133 6.17 0.39 4.82
CA LEU A 133 5.30 0.15 3.67
C LEU A 133 4.28 -0.93 4.01
N LEU A 134 3.05 -0.75 3.55
CA LEU A 134 2.05 -1.79 3.36
C LEU A 134 1.58 -1.70 1.91
N SER A 135 1.58 -2.82 1.20
CA SER A 135 1.10 -2.90 -0.17
C SER A 135 0.44 -4.25 -0.40
N SER A 136 -0.34 -4.37 -1.45
CA SER A 136 -1.03 -5.60 -1.82
C SER A 136 -0.81 -5.96 -3.28
N VAL A 137 -0.81 -7.25 -3.58
CA VAL A 137 -0.57 -7.79 -4.92
C VAL A 137 -1.65 -8.81 -5.25
N ASP A 138 -2.23 -8.72 -6.44
CA ASP A 138 -3.15 -9.72 -7.00
C ASP A 138 -2.39 -10.66 -7.94
N TYR A 139 -2.33 -11.96 -7.59
CA TYR A 139 -1.74 -13.02 -8.42
C TYR A 139 -2.79 -13.78 -9.26
N GLN A 140 -4.03 -13.30 -9.32
CA GLN A 140 -5.19 -13.91 -9.98
C GLN A 140 -5.75 -15.14 -9.25
N THR A 141 -4.93 -16.00 -8.68
CA THR A 141 -5.33 -17.15 -7.87
C THR A 141 -5.46 -16.82 -6.39
N GLU A 142 -4.59 -15.97 -5.91
CA GLU A 142 -4.51 -15.51 -4.52
C GLU A 142 -4.13 -14.04 -4.47
N MET A 143 -4.36 -13.39 -3.36
CA MET A 143 -3.80 -12.07 -3.06
C MET A 143 -2.76 -12.16 -1.97
N GLU A 144 -1.88 -11.20 -1.94
CA GLU A 144 -0.82 -11.11 -0.94
C GLU A 144 -0.74 -9.70 -0.39
N VAL A 145 -0.67 -9.58 0.93
CA VAL A 145 -0.39 -8.30 1.60
C VAL A 145 1.05 -8.33 2.09
N VAL A 146 1.81 -7.32 1.71
CA VAL A 146 3.23 -7.18 2.02
C VAL A 146 3.42 -6.02 2.98
N TYR A 147 4.02 -6.31 4.13
CA TYR A 147 4.38 -5.33 5.14
C TYR A 147 5.89 -5.21 5.18
N GLN A 148 6.42 -4.00 5.24
CA GLN A 148 7.83 -3.75 5.48
C GLN A 148 7.99 -2.95 6.76
N PHE A 149 8.71 -3.53 7.70
CA PHE A 149 8.98 -2.93 9.01
C PHE A 149 10.44 -2.57 9.18
N TYR A 150 10.67 -1.56 9.99
CA TYR A 150 11.98 -1.15 10.43
C TYR A 150 11.99 -0.94 11.95
N SER A 151 13.07 -1.36 12.59
CA SER A 151 13.35 -1.12 14.00
C SER A 151 14.43 -0.06 14.11
N PHE A 152 14.13 1.09 14.70
CA PHE A 152 15.15 2.11 14.96
C PHE A 152 16.06 1.71 16.12
N SER A 153 15.53 0.95 17.07
CA SER A 153 16.30 0.51 18.24
C SER A 153 17.36 -0.56 17.90
N ASN A 154 17.00 -1.48 17.01
CA ASN A 154 17.84 -2.63 16.64
C ASN A 154 18.49 -2.47 15.25
N GLU A 155 18.20 -1.37 14.53
CA GLU A 155 18.74 -1.02 13.20
C GLU A 155 18.58 -2.15 12.17
N HIS A 156 17.45 -2.88 12.22
CA HIS A 156 17.17 -3.94 11.25
C HIS A 156 15.80 -3.78 10.61
N GLN A 157 15.60 -4.48 9.51
CA GLN A 157 14.36 -4.47 8.73
C GLN A 157 13.88 -5.88 8.48
N ILE A 158 12.56 -6.02 8.25
CA ILE A 158 11.93 -7.27 7.88
C ILE A 158 10.79 -7.00 6.90
N ALA A 159 10.56 -7.92 5.99
CA ALA A 159 9.35 -7.97 5.18
C ALA A 159 8.48 -9.14 5.63
N ILE A 160 7.21 -8.87 5.87
CA ILE A 160 6.20 -9.90 6.15
C ILE A 160 5.25 -9.97 4.97
N ARG A 161 4.96 -11.18 4.51
CA ARG A 161 4.02 -11.47 3.46
C ARG A 161 2.91 -12.34 4.03
N VAL A 162 1.67 -11.95 3.77
CA VAL A 162 0.50 -12.71 4.19
C VAL A 162 -0.32 -13.03 2.96
N LYS A 163 -0.45 -14.30 2.66
CA LYS A 163 -1.30 -14.79 1.58
C LYS A 163 -2.74 -14.86 2.05
N ILE A 164 -3.65 -14.39 1.22
CA ILE A 164 -5.09 -14.39 1.49
C ILE A 164 -5.85 -14.90 0.27
N ASP A 165 -7.02 -15.47 0.52
CA ASP A 165 -7.92 -15.88 -0.55
C ASP A 165 -8.37 -14.66 -1.37
N ARG A 166 -8.44 -14.80 -2.68
CA ARG A 166 -8.80 -13.71 -3.59
C ARG A 166 -10.29 -13.35 -3.53
N GLU A 167 -11.13 -14.35 -3.34
CA GLU A 167 -12.58 -14.16 -3.31
C GLU A 167 -13.05 -13.68 -1.95
N LYS A 168 -12.42 -14.21 -0.89
CA LYS A 168 -12.62 -13.80 0.48
C LYS A 168 -11.37 -13.08 1.01
N ALA A 169 -11.08 -11.91 0.42
CA ALA A 169 -9.89 -11.12 0.72
C ALA A 169 -10.04 -10.39 2.07
N GLU A 170 -9.83 -11.12 3.16
CA GLU A 170 -9.94 -10.61 4.53
C GLU A 170 -8.62 -10.85 5.30
N ILE A 171 -8.20 -9.88 6.11
CA ILE A 171 -7.00 -9.97 6.94
C ILE A 171 -7.19 -9.11 8.20
N PRO A 172 -6.68 -9.54 9.38
CA PRO A 172 -6.71 -8.70 10.57
C PRO A 172 -5.94 -7.38 10.40
N SER A 173 -6.57 -6.27 10.79
CA SER A 173 -5.96 -4.93 10.79
C SER A 173 -4.85 -4.81 11.83
N VAL A 174 -3.81 -4.07 11.46
CA VAL A 174 -2.71 -3.68 12.36
C VAL A 174 -2.67 -2.16 12.61
N ALA A 175 -3.71 -1.42 12.22
CA ALA A 175 -3.83 0.01 12.43
C ALA A 175 -3.77 0.42 13.92
N GLY A 176 -4.17 -0.48 14.83
CA GLY A 176 -4.02 -0.28 16.27
C GLY A 176 -2.59 -0.39 16.77
N LEU A 177 -1.71 -1.09 16.07
CA LEU A 177 -0.30 -1.26 16.41
C LEU A 177 0.60 -0.21 15.76
N TRP A 178 0.33 0.11 14.49
CA TRP A 178 1.06 1.14 13.73
C TRP A 178 0.09 2.13 13.11
N LYS A 179 0.17 3.39 13.51
CA LYS A 179 -0.72 4.45 12.98
C LYS A 179 -0.63 4.61 11.46
N ALA A 180 0.56 4.36 10.88
CA ALA A 180 0.75 4.42 9.44
C ALA A 180 -0.11 3.37 8.68
N ALA A 181 -0.42 2.24 9.30
CA ALA A 181 -1.25 1.21 8.70
C ALA A 181 -2.67 1.70 8.36
N ASN A 182 -3.22 2.63 9.14
CA ASN A 182 -4.58 3.13 8.92
C ASN A 182 -4.81 3.59 7.46
N TRP A 183 -3.93 4.41 6.93
CA TRP A 183 -4.03 4.92 5.56
C TRP A 183 -3.72 3.87 4.51
N ASN A 184 -2.69 3.07 4.73
CA ASN A 184 -2.26 2.05 3.79
C ASN A 184 -3.27 0.90 3.68
N GLU A 185 -3.92 0.52 4.78
CA GLU A 185 -5.00 -0.47 4.80
C GLU A 185 -6.23 0.04 4.06
N ARG A 186 -6.58 1.31 4.23
CA ARG A 186 -7.67 1.96 3.46
C ARG A 186 -7.34 2.04 1.97
N GLU A 187 -6.10 2.31 1.58
CA GLU A 187 -5.67 2.26 0.18
C GLU A 187 -5.82 0.86 -0.40
N ALA A 188 -5.35 -0.18 0.30
CA ALA A 188 -5.49 -1.56 -0.13
C ALA A 188 -6.96 -2.01 -0.18
N TYR A 189 -7.80 -1.57 0.77
CA TYR A 189 -9.24 -1.79 0.73
C TYR A 189 -9.87 -1.11 -0.50
N ASP A 190 -9.55 0.14 -0.75
CA ASP A 190 -10.15 0.93 -1.83
C ASP A 190 -9.78 0.37 -3.21
N LEU A 191 -8.50 0.12 -3.46
CA LEU A 191 -7.98 -0.23 -4.78
C LEU A 191 -8.00 -1.72 -5.09
N MET A 192 -7.93 -2.58 -4.07
CA MET A 192 -7.84 -4.04 -4.21
C MET A 192 -9.03 -4.79 -3.60
N GLY A 193 -9.84 -4.11 -2.77
CA GLY A 193 -10.99 -4.72 -2.11
C GLY A 193 -10.64 -5.71 -1.00
N ILE A 194 -9.52 -5.47 -0.31
CA ILE A 194 -9.10 -6.28 0.85
C ILE A 194 -9.78 -5.73 2.10
N HIS A 195 -10.53 -6.56 2.80
CA HIS A 195 -11.19 -6.19 4.05
C HIS A 195 -10.25 -6.37 5.25
N PHE A 196 -9.98 -5.28 5.98
CA PHE A 196 -9.14 -5.30 7.18
C PHE A 196 -10.00 -5.41 8.43
N GLU A 197 -10.07 -6.60 9.01
CA GLU A 197 -10.88 -6.91 10.19
C GLU A 197 -10.42 -6.12 11.43
N GLY A 198 -11.34 -5.36 12.03
CA GLY A 198 -11.04 -4.53 13.21
C GLY A 198 -10.34 -3.21 12.91
N HIS A 199 -10.32 -2.78 11.66
CA HIS A 199 -9.88 -1.43 11.30
C HIS A 199 -10.85 -0.37 11.89
N PRO A 200 -10.37 0.72 12.50
CA PRO A 200 -11.22 1.68 13.20
C PRO A 200 -12.16 2.47 12.27
N ASP A 201 -11.78 2.69 11.01
CA ASP A 201 -12.55 3.49 10.05
C ASP A 201 -12.21 3.04 8.62
N LEU A 202 -12.71 1.86 8.22
CA LEU A 202 -12.45 1.28 6.90
C LEU A 202 -13.41 1.85 5.85
N ARG A 203 -12.97 2.91 5.18
CA ARG A 203 -13.68 3.58 4.09
C ARG A 203 -12.74 3.92 2.95
N ARG A 204 -13.28 4.20 1.77
CA ARG A 204 -12.49 4.62 0.61
C ARG A 204 -11.66 5.87 0.93
N ILE A 205 -10.54 6.04 0.22
CA ILE A 205 -9.61 7.15 0.46
C ILE A 205 -9.14 7.82 -0.83
N LEU A 206 -9.02 7.09 -1.92
CA LEU A 206 -8.54 7.58 -3.21
C LEU A 206 -9.66 7.71 -4.24
N LEU A 207 -10.65 6.82 -4.18
CA LEU A 207 -11.77 6.79 -5.10
C LEU A 207 -13.02 7.40 -4.44
N PRO A 208 -13.95 7.98 -5.23
CA PRO A 208 -15.24 8.41 -4.71
C PRO A 208 -16.07 7.22 -4.19
N ASP A 209 -16.99 7.50 -3.27
CA ASP A 209 -17.77 6.46 -2.58
C ASP A 209 -18.67 5.65 -3.52
N ASP A 210 -19.10 6.25 -4.62
CA ASP A 210 -19.93 5.63 -5.66
C ASP A 210 -19.14 4.85 -6.72
N TRP A 211 -17.82 4.79 -6.59
CA TRP A 211 -16.98 4.04 -7.54
C TRP A 211 -17.26 2.54 -7.49
N VAL A 212 -17.42 1.93 -8.67
CA VAL A 212 -17.70 0.50 -8.81
C VAL A 212 -16.43 -0.28 -9.12
N GLY A 213 -16.12 -1.28 -8.29
CA GLY A 213 -14.97 -2.17 -8.45
C GLY A 213 -13.68 -1.68 -7.79
N HIS A 214 -12.58 -2.38 -8.10
CA HIS A 214 -11.25 -2.20 -7.51
C HIS A 214 -10.20 -2.13 -8.62
N PRO A 215 -9.70 -0.93 -8.95
CA PRO A 215 -8.88 -0.70 -10.16
C PRO A 215 -7.56 -1.43 -10.23
N LEU A 216 -6.99 -1.86 -9.12
CA LEU A 216 -5.72 -2.59 -9.11
C LEU A 216 -5.86 -4.11 -9.20
N ARG A 217 -7.09 -4.64 -9.20
CA ARG A 217 -7.31 -6.06 -9.50
C ARG A 217 -7.00 -6.36 -10.97
N LYS A 218 -6.41 -7.52 -11.23
CA LYS A 218 -6.01 -7.93 -12.60
C LYS A 218 -7.17 -8.11 -13.59
N ASP A 219 -8.36 -8.37 -13.09
CA ASP A 219 -9.59 -8.55 -13.87
C ASP A 219 -10.44 -7.29 -13.99
N TYR A 220 -10.01 -6.19 -13.38
CA TYR A 220 -10.73 -4.92 -13.45
C TYR A 220 -10.74 -4.38 -14.91
N LYS A 221 -11.93 -4.04 -15.36
CA LYS A 221 -12.15 -3.36 -16.65
C LYS A 221 -12.56 -1.93 -16.36
N SER A 222 -11.74 -0.98 -16.78
CA SER A 222 -12.09 0.44 -16.68
C SER A 222 -13.29 0.74 -17.57
N PHE A 223 -14.17 1.62 -17.09
CA PHE A 223 -15.15 2.23 -17.96
C PHE A 223 -14.42 3.25 -18.86
N ASP A 224 -14.05 2.85 -20.06
CA ASP A 224 -13.69 3.83 -21.08
C ASP A 224 -14.97 4.61 -21.41
N ARG A 225 -15.05 5.85 -21.00
CA ARG A 225 -15.97 6.78 -21.59
C ARG A 225 -15.50 6.96 -23.02
N GLU A 226 -16.24 6.39 -23.97
CA GLU A 226 -16.12 6.77 -25.37
C GLU A 226 -16.32 8.30 -25.44
N VAL A 227 -15.26 9.00 -25.82
CA VAL A 227 -15.25 10.44 -26.03
C VAL A 227 -15.67 10.73 -27.47
#